data_cfb83ae6135a1e8b0009f273e5e41d4e
#
_entry.id   cfb83ae6135a1e8b0009f273e5e41d4e
#
_cell.length_a   1.000
_cell.length_b   1.000
_cell.length_c   1.000
_cell.angle_alpha   90.00
_cell.angle_beta   90.00
_cell.angle_gamma   90.00
#
_symmetry.space_group_name_H-M   'P 1'
#
loop_
_entity.id
_entity.type
_entity.pdbx_description
1 polymer ?
#
loop_
_entity_poly.entity_id
_entity_poly.type
_entity_poly.pdbx_seq_one_letter_code
_entity_poly.pdbx_strand_id
1 'polypeptide(L)'
;MSIVRMTDLDLSGKRVLIRQDLNVPIENGRITSEQRITASLPTLKRALEQGAAVMVTSHLGRPKEGVWSEAESLAPVAQRLSELLGREVPLVRDWVDGVDVQPGQLVLLENCRMNVGEGKDDEALSKKYAALCDVFVMDAFGTAHRAQASTHGVICFAPVAAGGPLLMAELDALAQALDAPAKPLLAIVAGSKVSTKLELLANLVGKVDQLIVGGGIANTFIAAAGYNVGKSLYEPDLLDTAKKIVADAKARGADIPLPVDVVTAKQFMPDAVAEVKAVDAVAEDDLILDIGPQTAAQYAQLIGKAGTVVWNGPVGVFEFEAFSKGTEALARAIASSPAFSIAGGGDTLAAVDKFDIAKQVSYISTGGGAFLEFLEGKTLPAVAALDARGA
;
A
#
# COMPACT_ATOMS: atom_id res chain seq x y z
N MET A 1 4.76 -17.98 -7.54
CA MET A 1 3.51 -17.58 -8.18
C MET A 1 3.66 -17.75 -9.69
N SER A 2 2.71 -18.44 -10.32
CA SER A 2 2.71 -18.75 -11.77
C SER A 2 1.85 -17.77 -12.55
N ILE A 3 1.93 -16.49 -12.24
CA ILE A 3 1.10 -15.46 -12.88
C ILE A 3 1.60 -15.17 -14.28
N VAL A 4 0.72 -15.27 -15.28
CA VAL A 4 0.99 -14.82 -16.65
C VAL A 4 1.21 -13.31 -16.63
N ARG A 5 2.32 -12.84 -17.21
CA ARG A 5 2.61 -11.40 -17.29
C ARG A 5 2.10 -10.83 -18.60
N MET A 6 1.42 -9.68 -18.54
CA MET A 6 0.99 -8.96 -19.75
C MET A 6 2.16 -8.73 -20.72
N THR A 7 3.37 -8.53 -20.18
CA THR A 7 4.58 -8.27 -20.96
C THR A 7 5.02 -9.42 -21.86
N ASP A 8 4.57 -10.63 -21.55
CA ASP A 8 4.93 -11.87 -22.27
C ASP A 8 3.87 -12.28 -23.31
N LEU A 9 2.78 -11.50 -23.40
CA LEU A 9 1.69 -11.77 -24.33
C LEU A 9 1.81 -10.95 -25.61
N ASP A 10 1.37 -11.54 -26.71
CA ASP A 10 1.08 -10.83 -27.96
C ASP A 10 -0.35 -10.27 -27.89
N LEU A 11 -0.46 -8.95 -27.83
CA LEU A 11 -1.73 -8.22 -27.74
C LEU A 11 -2.21 -7.69 -29.09
N SER A 12 -1.48 -7.98 -30.20
CA SER A 12 -1.79 -7.45 -31.52
C SER A 12 -3.21 -7.85 -31.96
N GLY A 13 -4.03 -6.85 -32.26
CA GLY A 13 -5.42 -7.03 -32.68
C GLY A 13 -6.36 -7.61 -31.61
N LYS A 14 -5.88 -7.82 -30.37
CA LYS A 14 -6.69 -8.36 -29.27
C LYS A 14 -7.52 -7.28 -28.61
N ARG A 15 -8.71 -7.65 -28.15
CA ARG A 15 -9.50 -6.85 -27.22
C ARG A 15 -8.91 -7.04 -25.82
N VAL A 16 -8.38 -5.98 -25.25
CA VAL A 16 -7.69 -6.01 -23.95
C VAL A 16 -8.44 -5.17 -22.94
N LEU A 17 -8.98 -5.80 -21.90
CA LEU A 17 -9.60 -5.11 -20.77
C LEU A 17 -8.57 -4.98 -19.64
N ILE A 18 -8.20 -3.76 -19.31
CA ILE A 18 -7.18 -3.47 -18.28
C ILE A 18 -7.86 -2.86 -17.05
N ARG A 19 -7.72 -3.52 -15.88
CA ARG A 19 -8.15 -2.98 -14.59
C ARG A 19 -7.05 -2.11 -14.00
N GLN A 20 -7.26 -0.81 -14.00
CA GLN A 20 -6.39 0.19 -13.39
C GLN A 20 -6.96 0.72 -12.07
N ASP A 21 -6.13 1.30 -11.24
CA ASP A 21 -6.56 2.11 -10.10
C ASP A 21 -6.42 3.60 -10.45
N LEU A 22 -7.50 4.15 -10.99
CA LEU A 22 -7.61 5.56 -11.34
C LEU A 22 -8.49 6.34 -10.33
N ASN A 23 -8.60 5.82 -9.11
CA ASN A 23 -9.32 6.47 -8.01
C ASN A 23 -8.51 7.64 -7.46
N VAL A 24 -8.51 8.74 -8.20
CA VAL A 24 -7.78 9.97 -7.88
C VAL A 24 -8.65 10.94 -7.08
N PRO A 25 -8.07 11.79 -6.22
CA PRO A 25 -8.81 12.83 -5.53
C PRO A 25 -9.26 13.91 -6.53
N ILE A 26 -10.55 14.27 -6.47
CA ILE A 26 -11.15 15.30 -7.30
C ILE A 26 -11.81 16.33 -6.39
N GLU A 27 -11.42 17.60 -6.52
CA GLU A 27 -11.98 18.72 -5.78
C GLU A 27 -12.50 19.76 -6.77
N ASN A 28 -13.75 20.17 -6.62
CA ASN A 28 -14.38 21.14 -7.53
C ASN A 28 -14.24 20.78 -9.02
N GLY A 29 -14.36 19.49 -9.35
CA GLY A 29 -14.24 18.97 -10.71
C GLY A 29 -12.80 18.89 -11.25
N ARG A 30 -11.79 19.15 -10.42
CA ARG A 30 -10.37 19.11 -10.80
C ARG A 30 -9.62 18.00 -10.05
N ILE A 31 -8.79 17.27 -10.78
CA ILE A 31 -7.90 16.29 -10.20
C ILE A 31 -6.80 17.01 -9.42
N THR A 32 -6.66 16.72 -8.12
CA THR A 32 -5.66 17.34 -7.23
C THR A 32 -4.38 16.51 -7.12
N SER A 33 -4.43 15.23 -7.48
CA SER A 33 -3.25 14.36 -7.61
C SER A 33 -3.44 13.41 -8.78
N GLU A 34 -2.52 13.43 -9.72
CA GLU A 34 -2.56 12.59 -10.93
C GLU A 34 -1.59 11.40 -10.88
N GLN A 35 -1.00 11.13 -9.73
CA GLN A 35 0.04 10.10 -9.58
C GLN A 35 -0.42 8.73 -10.12
N ARG A 36 -1.65 8.30 -9.81
CA ARG A 36 -2.21 7.02 -10.27
C ARG A 36 -2.44 7.00 -11.78
N ILE A 37 -2.86 8.11 -12.35
CA ILE A 37 -3.03 8.24 -13.81
C ILE A 37 -1.67 8.13 -14.50
N THR A 38 -0.69 8.89 -14.02
CA THR A 38 0.67 8.86 -14.58
C THR A 38 1.30 7.48 -14.47
N ALA A 39 1.12 6.80 -13.33
CA ALA A 39 1.62 5.45 -13.13
C ALA A 39 1.00 4.42 -14.10
N SER A 40 -0.24 4.60 -14.55
CA SER A 40 -0.91 3.71 -15.49
C SER A 40 -0.42 3.84 -16.95
N LEU A 41 0.17 4.99 -17.31
CA LEU A 41 0.52 5.30 -18.70
C LEU A 41 1.45 4.27 -19.36
N PRO A 42 2.50 3.73 -18.72
CA PRO A 42 3.37 2.74 -19.35
C PRO A 42 2.61 1.49 -19.79
N THR A 43 1.69 0.98 -18.95
CA THR A 43 0.84 -0.17 -19.29
C THR A 43 -0.06 0.12 -20.48
N LEU A 44 -0.73 1.28 -20.49
CA LEU A 44 -1.64 1.68 -21.56
C LEU A 44 -0.88 1.90 -22.87
N LYS A 45 0.24 2.59 -22.83
CA LYS A 45 1.10 2.80 -24.02
C LYS A 45 1.57 1.49 -24.62
N ARG A 46 2.05 0.54 -23.78
CA ARG A 46 2.48 -0.77 -24.23
C ARG A 46 1.38 -1.51 -24.98
N ALA A 47 0.15 -1.53 -24.47
CA ALA A 47 -0.97 -2.18 -25.14
C ALA A 47 -1.30 -1.52 -26.48
N LEU A 48 -1.30 -0.18 -26.52
CA LEU A 48 -1.54 0.60 -27.74
C LEU A 48 -0.43 0.40 -28.78
N GLU A 49 0.82 0.37 -28.38
CA GLU A 49 1.98 0.15 -29.27
C GLU A 49 1.96 -1.22 -29.93
N GLN A 50 1.37 -2.22 -29.29
CA GLN A 50 1.14 -3.53 -29.86
C GLN A 50 -0.10 -3.60 -30.77
N GLY A 51 -0.86 -2.51 -30.92
CA GLY A 51 -2.06 -2.47 -31.74
C GLY A 51 -3.27 -3.17 -31.14
N ALA A 52 -3.35 -3.25 -29.81
CA ALA A 52 -4.53 -3.77 -29.12
C ALA A 52 -5.72 -2.81 -29.22
N ALA A 53 -6.94 -3.36 -29.13
CA ALA A 53 -8.16 -2.62 -28.86
C ALA A 53 -8.31 -2.53 -27.32
N VAL A 54 -8.03 -1.36 -26.74
CA VAL A 54 -7.82 -1.20 -25.30
C VAL A 54 -9.07 -0.63 -24.63
N MET A 55 -9.57 -1.36 -23.65
CA MET A 55 -10.62 -0.91 -22.72
C MET A 55 -10.01 -0.79 -21.34
N VAL A 56 -10.18 0.36 -20.69
CA VAL A 56 -9.69 0.59 -19.32
C VAL A 56 -10.88 0.64 -18.38
N THR A 57 -10.86 -0.15 -17.31
CA THR A 57 -11.86 -0.10 -16.24
C THR A 57 -11.21 0.33 -14.93
N SER A 58 -11.92 1.14 -14.16
CA SER A 58 -11.52 1.59 -12.84
C SER A 58 -12.74 1.94 -12.00
N HIS A 59 -12.51 2.11 -10.71
CA HIS A 59 -13.46 2.74 -9.81
C HIS A 59 -13.04 4.18 -9.50
N LEU A 60 -14.01 4.98 -9.06
CA LEU A 60 -13.81 6.30 -8.47
C LEU A 60 -14.80 6.48 -7.31
N GLY A 61 -14.31 6.86 -6.13
CA GLY A 61 -15.16 7.08 -4.97
C GLY A 61 -15.95 5.84 -4.52
N ARG A 62 -17.15 6.08 -4.03
CA ARG A 62 -18.04 5.04 -3.49
C ARG A 62 -19.49 5.26 -3.95
N PRO A 63 -19.77 5.21 -5.25
CA PRO A 63 -21.13 5.37 -5.75
C PRO A 63 -22.05 4.25 -5.26
N LYS A 64 -23.33 4.53 -5.28
CA LYS A 64 -24.35 3.51 -5.07
C LYS A 64 -24.51 2.68 -6.34
N GLU A 65 -24.44 1.35 -6.23
CA GLU A 65 -24.68 0.44 -7.36
C GLU A 65 -26.05 0.68 -8.01
N GLY A 66 -26.08 0.65 -9.33
CA GLY A 66 -27.28 0.89 -10.13
C GLY A 66 -27.69 2.36 -10.26
N VAL A 67 -26.92 3.29 -9.70
CA VAL A 67 -27.21 4.73 -9.74
C VAL A 67 -26.04 5.45 -10.35
N TRP A 68 -26.27 6.15 -11.47
CA TRP A 68 -25.28 7.02 -12.05
C TRP A 68 -25.06 8.27 -11.19
N SER A 69 -23.80 8.64 -10.99
CA SER A 69 -23.40 9.82 -10.21
C SER A 69 -22.37 10.61 -11.00
N GLU A 70 -22.69 11.87 -11.30
CA GLU A 70 -21.77 12.78 -11.99
C GLU A 70 -20.52 13.06 -11.15
N ALA A 71 -20.68 13.18 -9.84
CA ALA A 71 -19.58 13.45 -8.91
C ALA A 71 -18.54 12.31 -8.86
N GLU A 72 -18.95 11.09 -9.22
CA GLU A 72 -18.12 9.89 -9.21
C GLU A 72 -17.88 9.35 -10.64
N SER A 73 -18.16 10.16 -11.66
CA SER A 73 -17.85 9.85 -13.05
C SER A 73 -16.36 9.95 -13.33
N LEU A 74 -15.85 9.03 -14.15
CA LEU A 74 -14.46 9.04 -14.63
C LEU A 74 -14.23 10.05 -15.77
N ALA A 75 -15.19 10.94 -16.09
CA ALA A 75 -15.04 11.93 -17.15
C ALA A 75 -13.79 12.83 -16.98
N PRO A 76 -13.47 13.37 -15.79
CA PRO A 76 -12.24 14.13 -15.62
C PRO A 76 -10.98 13.31 -15.88
N VAL A 77 -11.01 12.01 -15.55
CA VAL A 77 -9.90 11.08 -15.79
C VAL A 77 -9.74 10.81 -17.28
N ALA A 78 -10.84 10.61 -18.02
CA ALA A 78 -10.81 10.43 -19.48
C ALA A 78 -10.21 11.64 -20.19
N GLN A 79 -10.59 12.85 -19.76
CA GLN A 79 -10.01 14.09 -20.28
C GLN A 79 -8.50 14.15 -20.00
N ARG A 80 -8.08 13.84 -18.77
CA ARG A 80 -6.66 13.89 -18.41
C ARG A 80 -5.83 12.83 -19.13
N LEU A 81 -6.35 11.61 -19.30
CA LEU A 81 -5.72 10.57 -20.11
C LEU A 81 -5.55 11.02 -21.56
N SER A 82 -6.57 11.69 -22.14
CA SER A 82 -6.50 12.21 -23.51
C SER A 82 -5.34 13.20 -23.68
N GLU A 83 -5.17 14.11 -22.73
CA GLU A 83 -4.08 15.09 -22.71
C GLU A 83 -2.71 14.40 -22.62
N LEU A 84 -2.56 13.47 -21.67
CA LEU A 84 -1.29 12.78 -21.39
C LEU A 84 -0.87 11.80 -22.49
N LEU A 85 -1.84 11.20 -23.19
CA LEU A 85 -1.58 10.29 -24.30
C LEU A 85 -1.53 10.99 -25.66
N GLY A 86 -1.89 12.28 -25.72
CA GLY A 86 -1.93 13.06 -26.96
C GLY A 86 -2.93 12.53 -28.00
N ARG A 87 -4.03 11.91 -27.53
CA ARG A 87 -5.07 11.29 -28.35
C ARG A 87 -6.40 11.29 -27.63
N GLU A 88 -7.50 11.22 -28.37
CA GLU A 88 -8.81 11.08 -27.76
C GLU A 88 -8.96 9.76 -26.98
N VAL A 89 -9.48 9.85 -25.76
CA VAL A 89 -9.86 8.73 -24.91
C VAL A 89 -11.34 8.90 -24.56
N PRO A 90 -12.25 8.31 -25.35
CA PRO A 90 -13.69 8.39 -25.10
C PRO A 90 -14.05 7.70 -23.77
N LEU A 91 -15.01 8.30 -23.03
CA LEU A 91 -15.66 7.66 -21.89
C LEU A 91 -16.91 6.91 -22.38
N VAL A 92 -16.96 5.61 -22.12
CA VAL A 92 -18.11 4.77 -22.48
C VAL A 92 -18.96 4.52 -21.24
N ARG A 93 -20.21 4.97 -21.24
CA ARG A 93 -21.11 4.87 -20.07
C ARG A 93 -21.73 3.48 -19.94
N ASP A 94 -22.40 3.02 -20.98
CA ASP A 94 -23.17 1.75 -20.99
C ASP A 94 -22.31 0.68 -21.66
N TRP A 95 -21.39 0.12 -20.92
CA TRP A 95 -20.34 -0.73 -21.48
C TRP A 95 -20.47 -2.23 -21.14
N VAL A 96 -21.31 -2.58 -20.17
CA VAL A 96 -21.38 -3.94 -19.62
C VAL A 96 -21.81 -4.98 -20.67
N ASP A 97 -22.66 -4.59 -21.61
CA ASP A 97 -23.21 -5.48 -22.63
C ASP A 97 -22.49 -5.37 -23.99
N GLY A 98 -21.43 -4.59 -24.08
CA GLY A 98 -20.60 -4.47 -25.27
C GLY A 98 -19.89 -3.12 -25.37
N VAL A 99 -18.74 -3.13 -26.02
CA VAL A 99 -17.92 -1.91 -26.27
C VAL A 99 -17.43 -1.94 -27.71
N ASP A 100 -17.65 -0.87 -28.43
CA ASP A 100 -17.04 -0.68 -29.75
C ASP A 100 -15.68 0.00 -29.60
N VAL A 101 -14.63 -0.76 -29.83
CA VAL A 101 -13.24 -0.29 -29.79
C VAL A 101 -12.42 -1.05 -30.83
N GLN A 102 -11.66 -0.31 -31.64
CA GLN A 102 -10.87 -0.88 -32.73
C GLN A 102 -9.40 -1.03 -32.31
N PRO A 103 -8.65 -1.96 -32.95
CA PRO A 103 -7.21 -2.07 -32.75
C PRO A 103 -6.50 -0.71 -32.85
N GLY A 104 -5.64 -0.42 -31.88
CA GLY A 104 -4.95 0.87 -31.76
C GLY A 104 -5.78 1.99 -31.11
N GLN A 105 -7.02 1.74 -30.72
CA GLN A 105 -7.84 2.66 -29.93
C GLN A 105 -7.80 2.33 -28.44
N LEU A 106 -8.08 3.35 -27.62
CA LEU A 106 -8.27 3.21 -26.18
C LEU A 106 -9.54 3.94 -25.77
N VAL A 107 -10.38 3.26 -24.99
CA VAL A 107 -11.57 3.86 -24.36
C VAL A 107 -11.50 3.65 -22.85
N LEU A 108 -11.99 4.62 -22.08
CA LEU A 108 -12.21 4.50 -20.65
C LEU A 108 -13.67 4.10 -20.40
N LEU A 109 -13.88 3.04 -19.65
CA LEU A 109 -15.21 2.59 -19.24
C LEU A 109 -15.62 3.34 -17.98
N GLU A 110 -16.89 3.74 -17.92
CA GLU A 110 -17.42 4.47 -16.76
C GLU A 110 -17.32 3.61 -15.50
N ASN A 111 -17.17 4.28 -14.37
CA ASN A 111 -16.94 3.76 -13.03
C ASN A 111 -17.61 2.41 -12.76
N CYS A 112 -16.80 1.36 -12.66
CA CYS A 112 -17.29 -0.01 -12.51
C CYS A 112 -18.14 -0.21 -11.24
N ARG A 113 -17.95 0.61 -10.19
CA ARG A 113 -18.75 0.56 -8.97
C ARG A 113 -20.18 1.04 -9.12
N MET A 114 -20.54 1.62 -10.25
CA MET A 114 -21.94 1.92 -10.57
C MET A 114 -22.70 0.68 -11.07
N ASN A 115 -22.02 -0.38 -11.46
CA ASN A 115 -22.66 -1.60 -11.94
C ASN A 115 -23.17 -2.46 -10.78
N VAL A 116 -24.42 -2.90 -10.88
CA VAL A 116 -25.04 -3.79 -9.88
C VAL A 116 -24.32 -5.12 -9.85
N GLY A 117 -23.87 -5.53 -8.66
CA GLY A 117 -23.13 -6.77 -8.45
C GLY A 117 -21.61 -6.62 -8.40
N GLU A 118 -21.08 -5.44 -8.71
CA GLU A 118 -19.62 -5.19 -8.67
C GLU A 118 -19.02 -5.53 -7.30
N GLY A 119 -19.58 -4.95 -6.24
CA GLY A 119 -19.07 -5.10 -4.88
C GLY A 119 -19.26 -6.51 -4.29
N LYS A 120 -20.16 -7.30 -4.85
CA LYS A 120 -20.48 -8.67 -4.38
C LYS A 120 -19.78 -9.75 -5.20
N ASP A 121 -18.93 -9.37 -6.15
CA ASP A 121 -18.27 -10.31 -7.06
C ASP A 121 -19.28 -11.18 -7.85
N ASP A 122 -20.35 -10.56 -8.32
CA ASP A 122 -21.45 -11.24 -8.98
C ASP A 122 -20.98 -12.01 -10.21
N GLU A 123 -21.31 -13.29 -10.29
CA GLU A 123 -20.83 -14.19 -11.35
C GLU A 123 -21.36 -13.77 -12.73
N ALA A 124 -22.63 -13.35 -12.82
CA ALA A 124 -23.22 -12.96 -14.09
C ALA A 124 -22.55 -11.67 -14.62
N LEU A 125 -22.29 -10.70 -13.76
CA LEU A 125 -21.57 -9.49 -14.11
C LEU A 125 -20.12 -9.79 -14.49
N SER A 126 -19.44 -10.66 -13.76
CA SER A 126 -18.06 -11.09 -14.03
C SER A 126 -17.94 -11.76 -15.41
N LYS A 127 -18.90 -12.61 -15.78
CA LYS A 127 -18.97 -13.22 -17.10
C LYS A 127 -19.19 -12.19 -18.22
N LYS A 128 -20.01 -11.15 -17.97
CA LYS A 128 -20.20 -10.07 -18.92
C LYS A 128 -18.88 -9.29 -19.14
N TYR A 129 -18.15 -8.97 -18.08
CA TYR A 129 -16.84 -8.32 -18.19
C TYR A 129 -15.85 -9.20 -18.98
N ALA A 130 -15.80 -10.49 -18.69
CA ALA A 130 -14.95 -11.43 -19.41
C ALA A 130 -15.28 -11.54 -20.91
N ALA A 131 -16.56 -11.43 -21.26
CA ALA A 131 -17.00 -11.48 -22.66
C ALA A 131 -16.58 -10.25 -23.50
N LEU A 132 -16.21 -9.13 -22.85
CA LEU A 132 -15.73 -7.93 -23.54
C LEU A 132 -14.34 -8.11 -24.14
N CYS A 133 -13.54 -9.04 -23.65
CA CYS A 133 -12.11 -9.10 -23.96
C CYS A 133 -11.62 -10.49 -24.35
N ASP A 134 -10.52 -10.52 -25.08
CA ASP A 134 -9.72 -11.71 -25.35
C ASP A 134 -8.65 -11.88 -24.26
N VAL A 135 -8.18 -10.77 -23.70
CA VAL A 135 -7.21 -10.72 -22.61
C VAL A 135 -7.68 -9.75 -21.54
N PHE A 136 -7.77 -10.22 -20.30
CA PHE A 136 -7.95 -9.38 -19.13
C PHE A 136 -6.60 -9.13 -18.45
N VAL A 137 -6.32 -7.88 -18.08
CA VAL A 137 -5.10 -7.49 -17.38
C VAL A 137 -5.47 -6.85 -16.04
N MET A 138 -5.06 -7.49 -14.95
CA MET A 138 -5.15 -6.90 -13.60
C MET A 138 -3.90 -6.07 -13.33
N ASP A 139 -4.06 -4.77 -13.21
CA ASP A 139 -2.95 -3.83 -13.03
C ASP A 139 -3.20 -2.82 -11.90
N ALA A 140 -4.01 -3.22 -10.92
CA ALA A 140 -4.46 -2.40 -9.81
C ALA A 140 -4.21 -3.10 -8.48
N PHE A 141 -2.94 -3.13 -8.02
CA PHE A 141 -2.57 -3.79 -6.76
C PHE A 141 -3.36 -3.25 -5.56
N GLY A 142 -3.60 -1.92 -5.50
CA GLY A 142 -4.36 -1.29 -4.42
C GLY A 142 -5.78 -1.85 -4.22
N THR A 143 -6.34 -2.55 -5.20
CA THR A 143 -7.66 -3.20 -5.13
C THR A 143 -7.60 -4.73 -5.13
N ALA A 144 -6.42 -5.32 -5.20
CA ALA A 144 -6.23 -6.77 -5.32
C ALA A 144 -6.70 -7.56 -4.09
N HIS A 145 -6.84 -6.90 -2.94
CA HIS A 145 -7.35 -7.45 -1.69
C HIS A 145 -8.88 -7.58 -1.65
N ARG A 146 -9.58 -7.08 -2.67
CA ARG A 146 -11.06 -7.09 -2.74
C ARG A 146 -11.54 -8.11 -3.76
N ALA A 147 -12.36 -9.07 -3.34
CA ALA A 147 -13.09 -9.93 -4.25
C ALA A 147 -14.28 -9.14 -4.81
N GLN A 148 -14.11 -8.56 -5.99
CA GLN A 148 -15.12 -7.79 -6.73
C GLN A 148 -15.14 -8.25 -8.18
N ALA A 149 -16.24 -8.00 -8.90
CA ALA A 149 -16.41 -8.47 -10.28
C ALA A 149 -15.28 -7.99 -11.21
N SER A 150 -14.81 -6.72 -11.07
CA SER A 150 -13.74 -6.13 -11.89
C SER A 150 -12.32 -6.49 -11.46
N THR A 151 -12.11 -7.08 -10.27
CA THR A 151 -10.79 -7.38 -9.73
C THR A 151 -10.52 -8.89 -9.58
N HIS A 152 -11.54 -9.66 -9.26
CA HIS A 152 -11.46 -11.10 -9.01
C HIS A 152 -12.33 -11.89 -10.00
N GLY A 153 -13.63 -11.63 -10.04
CA GLY A 153 -14.56 -12.47 -10.83
C GLY A 153 -14.22 -12.52 -12.30
N VAL A 154 -13.88 -11.40 -12.91
CA VAL A 154 -13.48 -11.35 -14.32
C VAL A 154 -12.25 -12.22 -14.61
N ILE A 155 -11.30 -12.34 -13.68
CA ILE A 155 -10.13 -13.21 -13.83
C ILE A 155 -10.55 -14.68 -13.98
N CYS A 156 -11.57 -15.09 -13.21
CA CYS A 156 -12.04 -16.47 -13.24
C CYS A 156 -12.65 -16.88 -14.58
N PHE A 157 -13.23 -15.94 -15.35
CA PHE A 157 -13.97 -16.21 -16.56
C PHE A 157 -13.33 -15.68 -17.86
N ALA A 158 -12.36 -14.78 -17.79
CA ALA A 158 -11.68 -14.25 -18.98
C ALA A 158 -10.97 -15.37 -19.75
N PRO A 159 -10.92 -15.32 -21.11
CA PRO A 159 -10.18 -16.30 -21.91
C PRO A 159 -8.71 -16.39 -21.50
N VAL A 160 -8.05 -15.26 -21.39
CA VAL A 160 -6.70 -15.10 -20.84
C VAL A 160 -6.74 -14.04 -19.73
N ALA A 161 -6.12 -14.34 -18.59
CA ALA A 161 -5.96 -13.39 -17.49
C ALA A 161 -4.47 -13.21 -17.15
N ALA A 162 -4.02 -11.97 -17.05
CA ALA A 162 -2.62 -11.64 -16.81
C ALA A 162 -2.46 -10.54 -15.77
N GLY A 163 -1.29 -10.53 -15.11
CA GLY A 163 -0.86 -9.41 -14.29
C GLY A 163 -0.22 -8.32 -15.14
N GLY A 164 -0.65 -7.10 -14.94
CA GLY A 164 -0.05 -5.93 -15.57
C GLY A 164 1.26 -5.50 -14.91
N PRO A 165 2.04 -4.61 -15.55
CA PRO A 165 3.33 -4.16 -15.05
C PRO A 165 3.31 -3.59 -13.63
N LEU A 166 2.28 -2.81 -13.26
CA LEU A 166 2.16 -2.24 -11.92
C LEU A 166 1.93 -3.32 -10.86
N LEU A 167 0.99 -4.22 -11.12
CA LEU A 167 0.72 -5.34 -10.22
C LEU A 167 1.96 -6.23 -10.04
N MET A 168 2.62 -6.56 -11.13
CA MET A 168 3.79 -7.45 -11.08
C MET A 168 4.98 -6.80 -10.38
N ALA A 169 5.20 -5.50 -10.56
CA ALA A 169 6.25 -4.77 -9.84
C ALA A 169 6.02 -4.78 -8.31
N GLU A 170 4.77 -4.59 -7.88
CA GLU A 170 4.41 -4.71 -6.45
C GLU A 170 4.68 -6.12 -5.91
N LEU A 171 4.23 -7.15 -6.63
CA LEU A 171 4.41 -8.54 -6.21
C LEU A 171 5.89 -8.96 -6.20
N ASP A 172 6.68 -8.53 -7.20
CA ASP A 172 8.12 -8.80 -7.27
C ASP A 172 8.85 -8.12 -6.10
N ALA A 173 8.52 -6.87 -5.79
CA ALA A 173 9.11 -6.15 -4.67
C ALA A 173 8.75 -6.79 -3.31
N LEU A 174 7.52 -7.21 -3.12
CA LEU A 174 7.06 -7.90 -1.92
C LEU A 174 7.71 -9.28 -1.78
N ALA A 175 7.82 -10.04 -2.86
CA ALA A 175 8.50 -11.33 -2.86
C ALA A 175 10.00 -11.16 -2.52
N GLN A 176 10.67 -10.16 -3.08
CA GLN A 176 12.06 -9.85 -2.75
C GLN A 176 12.22 -9.47 -1.27
N ALA A 177 11.26 -8.73 -0.71
CA ALA A 177 11.34 -8.29 0.68
C ALA A 177 11.01 -9.38 1.71
N LEU A 178 10.13 -10.35 1.38
CA LEU A 178 9.56 -11.27 2.37
C LEU A 178 9.80 -12.75 2.10
N ASP A 179 9.89 -13.17 0.84
CA ASP A 179 10.06 -14.59 0.50
C ASP A 179 11.54 -14.96 0.37
N ALA A 180 12.35 -14.06 -0.16
CA ALA A 180 13.79 -14.26 -0.32
C ALA A 180 14.59 -12.99 0.07
N PRO A 181 14.43 -12.48 1.31
CA PRO A 181 15.09 -11.25 1.72
C PRO A 181 16.60 -11.42 1.85
N ALA A 182 17.35 -10.41 1.45
CA ALA A 182 18.72 -10.25 1.89
C ALA A 182 18.72 -10.01 3.41
N LYS A 183 19.46 -10.81 4.15
CA LYS A 183 19.52 -10.74 5.62
C LYS A 183 20.57 -9.74 6.12
N PRO A 184 20.39 -9.13 7.30
CA PRO A 184 19.20 -9.20 8.18
C PRO A 184 17.97 -8.54 7.56
N LEU A 185 16.78 -9.14 7.78
CA LEU A 185 15.50 -8.52 7.47
C LEU A 185 15.02 -7.70 8.67
N LEU A 186 14.89 -6.40 8.47
CA LEU A 186 14.38 -5.45 9.46
C LEU A 186 13.02 -4.93 9.03
N ALA A 187 12.03 -5.00 9.91
CA ALA A 187 10.74 -4.33 9.70
C ALA A 187 10.54 -3.18 10.70
N ILE A 188 9.90 -2.13 10.23
CA ILE A 188 9.43 -1.00 11.05
C ILE A 188 7.92 -1.01 10.98
N VAL A 189 7.25 -1.24 12.09
CA VAL A 189 5.80 -1.22 12.22
C VAL A 189 5.41 -0.19 13.26
N ALA A 190 4.77 0.88 12.83
CA ALA A 190 4.35 1.95 13.70
C ALA A 190 2.89 2.34 13.45
N GLY A 191 2.27 2.91 14.46
CA GLY A 191 0.88 3.31 14.41
C GLY A 191 0.33 3.59 15.80
N SER A 192 -0.93 3.96 15.88
CA SER A 192 -1.57 4.36 17.13
C SER A 192 -1.93 3.18 18.05
N LYS A 193 -2.25 2.00 17.48
CA LYS A 193 -2.81 0.87 18.25
C LYS A 193 -2.25 -0.47 17.81
N VAL A 194 -1.87 -1.32 18.77
CA VAL A 194 -1.48 -2.73 18.55
C VAL A 194 -2.65 -3.52 17.95
N SER A 195 -3.87 -3.32 18.48
CA SER A 195 -5.08 -4.02 18.03
C SER A 195 -5.34 -3.91 16.52
N THR A 196 -4.96 -2.79 15.91
CA THR A 196 -5.15 -2.57 14.47
C THR A 196 -4.07 -3.21 13.60
N LYS A 197 -2.94 -3.64 14.19
CA LYS A 197 -1.80 -4.24 13.49
C LYS A 197 -1.34 -5.57 14.07
N LEU A 198 -2.20 -6.20 14.83
CA LEU A 198 -1.87 -7.43 15.55
C LEU A 198 -1.49 -8.58 14.60
N GLU A 199 -2.25 -8.77 13.53
CA GLU A 199 -1.97 -9.78 12.51
C GLU A 199 -0.66 -9.49 11.76
N LEU A 200 -0.43 -8.20 11.44
CA LEU A 200 0.81 -7.75 10.83
C LEU A 200 2.04 -8.05 11.72
N LEU A 201 1.98 -7.68 13.00
CA LEU A 201 3.05 -7.93 13.96
C LEU A 201 3.31 -9.42 14.10
N ALA A 202 2.27 -10.24 14.27
CA ALA A 202 2.37 -11.69 14.43
C ALA A 202 2.99 -12.36 13.20
N ASN A 203 2.61 -11.96 11.99
CA ASN A 203 3.17 -12.51 10.76
C ASN A 203 4.63 -12.09 10.57
N LEU A 204 4.95 -10.82 10.78
CA LEU A 204 6.32 -10.32 10.60
C LEU A 204 7.30 -10.89 11.63
N VAL A 205 6.91 -11.05 12.90
CA VAL A 205 7.74 -11.70 13.92
C VAL A 205 8.24 -13.09 13.48
N GLY A 206 7.42 -13.79 12.66
CA GLY A 206 7.82 -15.08 12.08
C GLY A 206 8.88 -15.02 10.99
N LYS A 207 9.18 -13.85 10.44
CA LYS A 207 10.01 -13.67 9.25
C LYS A 207 11.24 -12.79 9.46
N VAL A 208 11.13 -11.78 10.34
CA VAL A 208 12.17 -10.76 10.54
C VAL A 208 13.27 -11.20 11.49
N ASP A 209 14.45 -10.60 11.34
CA ASP A 209 15.54 -10.68 12.29
C ASP A 209 15.44 -9.56 13.34
N GLN A 210 14.84 -8.42 12.95
CA GLN A 210 14.61 -7.30 13.85
C GLN A 210 13.28 -6.62 13.52
N LEU A 211 12.54 -6.23 14.57
CA LEU A 211 11.28 -5.50 14.45
C LEU A 211 11.33 -4.22 15.30
N ILE A 212 11.37 -3.08 14.65
CA ILE A 212 11.21 -1.77 15.27
C ILE A 212 9.72 -1.46 15.35
N VAL A 213 9.24 -1.16 16.56
CA VAL A 213 7.87 -0.68 16.79
C VAL A 213 7.88 0.81 17.09
N GLY A 214 6.84 1.55 16.66
CA GLY A 214 6.75 2.99 16.84
C GLY A 214 5.34 3.49 17.19
N GLY A 215 5.26 4.74 17.62
CA GLY A 215 3.99 5.38 17.99
C GLY A 215 3.32 4.76 19.20
N GLY A 216 2.00 4.76 19.25
CA GLY A 216 1.22 4.12 20.32
C GLY A 216 1.47 2.63 20.46
N ILE A 217 1.86 1.96 19.36
CA ILE A 217 2.31 0.56 19.42
C ILE A 217 3.55 0.45 20.32
N ALA A 218 4.57 1.28 20.10
CA ALA A 218 5.77 1.30 20.94
C ALA A 218 5.44 1.58 22.41
N ASN A 219 4.53 2.52 22.67
CA ASN A 219 4.10 2.84 24.04
C ASN A 219 3.49 1.62 24.75
N THR A 220 2.72 0.80 24.03
CA THR A 220 2.17 -0.45 24.58
C THR A 220 3.29 -1.44 24.90
N PHE A 221 4.31 -1.56 24.07
CA PHE A 221 5.47 -2.42 24.33
C PHE A 221 6.34 -1.90 25.49
N ILE A 222 6.52 -0.58 25.60
CA ILE A 222 7.23 0.08 26.70
C ILE A 222 6.51 -0.21 28.03
N ALA A 223 5.17 -0.02 28.05
CA ALA A 223 4.35 -0.33 29.22
C ALA A 223 4.39 -1.83 29.58
N ALA A 224 4.35 -2.71 28.59
CA ALA A 224 4.46 -4.15 28.78
C ALA A 224 5.82 -4.55 29.38
N ALA A 225 6.88 -3.78 29.12
CA ALA A 225 8.19 -3.97 29.75
C ALA A 225 8.27 -3.43 31.18
N GLY A 226 7.22 -2.78 31.69
CA GLY A 226 7.13 -2.30 33.05
C GLY A 226 7.47 -0.81 33.25
N TYR A 227 7.66 -0.06 32.15
CA TYR A 227 7.94 1.37 32.25
C TYR A 227 6.64 2.18 32.28
N ASN A 228 6.69 3.35 32.94
CA ASN A 228 5.60 4.32 32.92
C ASN A 228 5.53 5.02 31.55
N VAL A 229 4.35 5.10 30.97
CA VAL A 229 4.10 5.82 29.72
C VAL A 229 3.25 7.08 29.92
N GLY A 230 2.97 7.46 31.17
CA GLY A 230 2.19 8.63 31.52
C GLY A 230 0.79 8.63 30.89
N LYS A 231 0.44 9.75 30.27
CA LYS A 231 -0.83 9.93 29.54
C LYS A 231 -0.72 9.54 28.05
N SER A 232 0.35 8.87 27.64
CA SER A 232 0.55 8.47 26.27
C SER A 232 -0.55 7.53 25.77
N LEU A 233 -0.82 7.59 24.47
CA LEU A 233 -1.70 6.63 23.83
C LEU A 233 -1.06 5.23 23.88
N TYR A 234 -1.72 4.27 24.52
CA TYR A 234 -1.35 2.87 24.56
C TYR A 234 -2.58 2.00 24.85
N GLU A 235 -2.47 0.70 24.74
CA GLU A 235 -3.56 -0.25 24.97
C GLU A 235 -3.26 -1.14 26.19
N PRO A 236 -3.77 -0.78 27.39
CA PRO A 236 -3.49 -1.54 28.62
C PRO A 236 -3.97 -2.99 28.58
N ASP A 237 -5.05 -3.28 27.84
CA ASP A 237 -5.60 -4.63 27.68
C ASP A 237 -4.73 -5.55 26.81
N LEU A 238 -3.74 -5.00 26.09
CA LEU A 238 -2.85 -5.74 25.20
C LEU A 238 -1.41 -5.88 25.69
N LEU A 239 -1.14 -5.57 26.96
CA LEU A 239 0.21 -5.70 27.53
C LEU A 239 0.70 -7.15 27.49
N ASP A 240 -0.13 -8.12 27.82
CA ASP A 240 0.23 -9.55 27.77
C ASP A 240 0.44 -10.03 26.32
N THR A 241 -0.32 -9.50 25.38
CA THR A 241 -0.12 -9.75 23.95
C THR A 241 1.23 -9.19 23.49
N ALA A 242 1.59 -7.98 23.89
CA ALA A 242 2.90 -7.39 23.57
C ALA A 242 4.05 -8.20 24.18
N LYS A 243 3.94 -8.66 25.44
CA LYS A 243 4.92 -9.57 26.07
C LYS A 243 5.08 -10.87 25.29
N LYS A 244 3.95 -11.45 24.84
CA LYS A 244 3.98 -12.68 24.04
C LYS A 244 4.69 -12.47 22.71
N ILE A 245 4.44 -11.38 22.01
CA ILE A 245 5.10 -11.03 20.74
C ILE A 245 6.63 -10.92 20.95
N VAL A 246 7.09 -10.28 22.02
CA VAL A 246 8.52 -10.19 22.35
C VAL A 246 9.10 -11.57 22.66
N ALA A 247 8.38 -12.40 23.40
CA ALA A 247 8.84 -13.77 23.72
C ALA A 247 8.93 -14.64 22.46
N ASP A 248 7.95 -14.57 21.59
CA ASP A 248 7.91 -15.29 20.31
C ASP A 248 9.06 -14.85 19.37
N ALA A 249 9.37 -13.55 19.33
CA ALA A 249 10.53 -13.02 18.59
C ALA A 249 11.84 -13.62 19.12
N LYS A 250 12.07 -13.54 20.44
CA LYS A 250 13.28 -14.08 21.08
C LYS A 250 13.43 -15.58 20.86
N ALA A 251 12.35 -16.35 20.94
CA ALA A 251 12.37 -17.79 20.71
C ALA A 251 12.83 -18.18 19.30
N ARG A 252 12.71 -17.25 18.34
CA ARG A 252 13.15 -17.41 16.94
C ARG A 252 14.50 -16.76 16.64
N GLY A 253 15.14 -16.17 17.64
CA GLY A 253 16.40 -15.42 17.46
C GLY A 253 16.23 -14.03 16.86
N ALA A 254 14.99 -13.52 16.79
CA ALA A 254 14.70 -12.16 16.40
C ALA A 254 14.69 -11.21 17.61
N ASP A 255 14.87 -9.92 17.38
CA ASP A 255 14.86 -8.90 18.42
C ASP A 255 13.82 -7.82 18.14
N ILE A 256 13.21 -7.31 19.22
CA ILE A 256 12.33 -6.12 19.21
C ILE A 256 12.96 -5.09 20.14
N PRO A 257 13.88 -4.24 19.64
CA PRO A 257 14.54 -3.25 20.47
C PRO A 257 13.54 -2.19 20.93
N LEU A 258 13.51 -1.94 22.25
CA LEU A 258 12.67 -0.88 22.81
C LEU A 258 13.43 0.44 22.86
N PRO A 259 12.73 1.58 22.79
CA PRO A 259 13.33 2.88 23.01
C PRO A 259 14.04 2.97 24.37
N VAL A 260 15.24 3.55 24.39
CA VAL A 260 15.98 3.87 25.60
C VAL A 260 15.72 5.30 26.06
N ASP A 261 15.35 6.16 25.13
CA ASP A 261 14.91 7.53 25.37
C ASP A 261 13.74 7.89 24.46
N VAL A 262 12.96 8.87 24.87
CA VAL A 262 11.74 9.32 24.21
C VAL A 262 11.68 10.85 24.22
N VAL A 263 10.87 11.41 23.31
CA VAL A 263 10.52 12.84 23.33
C VAL A 263 9.11 12.97 23.85
N THR A 264 8.95 13.71 24.93
CA THR A 264 7.67 13.89 25.62
C THR A 264 7.20 15.33 25.54
N ALA A 265 5.89 15.52 25.71
CA ALA A 265 5.26 16.80 25.94
C ALA A 265 4.12 16.66 26.95
N LYS A 266 3.65 17.79 27.50
CA LYS A 266 2.49 17.80 28.42
C LYS A 266 1.14 17.88 27.66
N GLN A 267 1.18 18.29 26.39
CA GLN A 267 0.00 18.48 25.56
C GLN A 267 0.25 17.97 24.13
N PHE A 268 -0.79 17.46 23.49
CA PHE A 268 -0.74 17.04 22.09
C PHE A 268 -1.09 18.24 21.19
N MET A 269 -0.06 19.03 20.84
CA MET A 269 -0.21 20.21 19.99
C MET A 269 1.11 20.54 19.28
N PRO A 270 1.06 21.20 18.12
CA PRO A 270 2.26 21.45 17.29
C PRO A 270 3.38 22.27 17.97
N ASP A 271 2.99 23.18 18.85
CA ASP A 271 3.88 24.09 19.58
C ASP A 271 4.13 23.65 21.04
N ALA A 272 3.78 22.41 21.39
CA ALA A 272 4.08 21.87 22.72
C ALA A 272 5.59 21.81 22.95
N VAL A 273 5.99 22.12 24.20
CA VAL A 273 7.40 22.03 24.60
C VAL A 273 7.84 20.58 24.63
N ALA A 274 8.79 20.25 23.75
CA ALA A 274 9.38 18.93 23.65
C ALA A 274 10.50 18.75 24.69
N GLU A 275 10.49 17.63 25.39
CA GLU A 275 11.50 17.27 26.39
C GLU A 275 12.02 15.85 26.11
N VAL A 276 13.34 15.71 26.00
CA VAL A 276 13.98 14.40 25.86
C VAL A 276 14.15 13.79 27.24
N LYS A 277 13.66 12.55 27.41
CA LYS A 277 13.75 11.80 28.67
C LYS A 277 14.22 10.38 28.43
N ALA A 278 14.97 9.83 29.38
CA ALA A 278 15.16 8.38 29.43
C ALA A 278 13.80 7.69 29.59
N VAL A 279 13.64 6.49 29.03
CA VAL A 279 12.35 5.79 29.04
C VAL A 279 11.83 5.50 30.45
N ASP A 280 12.74 5.32 31.41
CA ASP A 280 12.44 5.09 32.83
C ASP A 280 12.16 6.40 33.63
N ALA A 281 12.32 7.58 32.99
CA ALA A 281 12.09 8.89 33.59
C ALA A 281 10.80 9.58 33.11
N VAL A 282 9.94 8.87 32.39
CA VAL A 282 8.64 9.40 31.92
C VAL A 282 7.73 9.65 33.13
N ALA A 283 7.20 10.86 33.24
CA ALA A 283 6.29 11.25 34.29
C ALA A 283 4.83 10.85 33.97
N GLU A 284 3.98 10.82 35.01
CA GLU A 284 2.57 10.43 34.88
C GLU A 284 1.74 11.35 33.98
N ASP A 285 2.16 12.62 33.85
CA ASP A 285 1.49 13.61 33.01
C ASP A 285 2.14 13.81 31.64
N ASP A 286 3.17 13.01 31.29
CA ASP A 286 3.83 13.06 30.00
C ASP A 286 3.03 12.34 28.92
N LEU A 287 3.14 12.86 27.69
CA LEU A 287 2.78 12.20 26.44
C LEU A 287 4.05 11.87 25.68
N ILE A 288 4.30 10.61 25.38
CA ILE A 288 5.39 10.19 24.48
C ILE A 288 4.94 10.45 23.05
N LEU A 289 5.61 11.35 22.35
CA LEU A 289 5.25 11.80 21.01
C LEU A 289 6.29 11.45 19.93
N ASP A 290 7.52 11.07 20.34
CA ASP A 290 8.57 10.58 19.42
C ASP A 290 9.58 9.74 20.20
N ILE A 291 10.42 9.01 19.46
CA ILE A 291 11.63 8.40 20.01
C ILE A 291 12.69 9.46 20.28
N GLY A 292 13.53 9.24 21.29
CA GLY A 292 14.64 10.13 21.60
C GLY A 292 15.84 9.97 20.66
N PRO A 293 16.82 10.87 20.73
CA PRO A 293 17.97 10.88 19.84
C PRO A 293 18.88 9.67 19.98
N GLN A 294 19.00 9.08 21.19
CA GLN A 294 19.80 7.87 21.41
C GLN A 294 19.13 6.67 20.74
N THR A 295 17.83 6.52 20.91
CA THR A 295 17.02 5.48 20.25
C THR A 295 17.10 5.63 18.74
N ALA A 296 16.94 6.85 18.21
CA ALA A 296 17.04 7.13 16.78
C ALA A 296 18.42 6.72 16.22
N ALA A 297 19.50 7.01 16.93
CA ALA A 297 20.85 6.61 16.54
C ALA A 297 21.03 5.09 16.55
N GLN A 298 20.50 4.38 17.55
CA GLN A 298 20.53 2.92 17.60
C GLN A 298 19.75 2.30 16.45
N TYR A 299 18.55 2.78 16.17
CA TYR A 299 17.72 2.29 15.06
C TYR A 299 18.36 2.58 13.70
N ALA A 300 18.98 3.75 13.53
CA ALA A 300 19.73 4.06 12.32
C ALA A 300 20.90 3.08 12.08
N GLN A 301 21.60 2.65 13.15
CA GLN A 301 22.66 1.65 13.05
C GLN A 301 22.12 0.28 12.64
N LEU A 302 20.95 -0.13 13.16
CA LEU A 302 20.29 -1.37 12.76
C LEU A 302 19.88 -1.34 11.30
N ILE A 303 19.29 -0.25 10.85
CA ILE A 303 18.91 0.00 9.44
C ILE A 303 20.15 -0.05 8.54
N GLY A 304 21.26 0.56 8.94
CA GLY A 304 22.51 0.57 8.18
C GLY A 304 23.17 -0.83 8.01
N LYS A 305 22.83 -1.78 8.89
CA LYS A 305 23.30 -3.17 8.83
C LYS A 305 22.32 -4.12 8.18
N ALA A 306 21.09 -3.67 7.92
CA ALA A 306 20.06 -4.51 7.31
C ALA A 306 20.38 -4.82 5.84
N GLY A 307 20.01 -6.00 5.38
CA GLY A 307 20.01 -6.37 3.96
C GLY A 307 18.69 -6.00 3.29
N THR A 308 17.58 -6.05 4.06
CA THR A 308 16.24 -5.68 3.61
C THR A 308 15.52 -4.89 4.70
N VAL A 309 14.81 -3.84 4.32
CA VAL A 309 13.99 -3.00 5.21
C VAL A 309 12.56 -2.94 4.70
N VAL A 310 11.60 -3.30 5.56
CA VAL A 310 10.16 -3.11 5.32
C VAL A 310 9.69 -1.98 6.24
N TRP A 311 9.22 -0.88 5.67
CA TRP A 311 8.81 0.29 6.44
C TRP A 311 7.32 0.56 6.34
N ASN A 312 6.62 0.46 7.47
CA ASN A 312 5.21 0.77 7.62
C ASN A 312 4.92 1.60 8.88
N GLY A 313 4.83 2.88 8.71
CA GLY A 313 4.42 3.88 9.71
C GLY A 313 5.57 4.70 10.30
N PRO A 314 5.30 5.98 10.61
CA PRO A 314 6.21 6.88 11.31
C PRO A 314 6.32 6.50 12.79
N VAL A 315 7.49 6.72 13.39
CA VAL A 315 7.77 6.34 14.78
C VAL A 315 7.42 7.42 15.81
N GLY A 316 7.01 8.59 15.34
CA GLY A 316 6.55 9.73 16.17
C GLY A 316 5.45 10.51 15.47
N VAL A 317 4.98 11.58 16.12
CA VAL A 317 4.00 12.53 15.57
C VAL A 317 4.73 13.45 14.58
N PHE A 318 5.13 12.89 13.45
CA PHE A 318 6.02 13.54 12.49
C PHE A 318 5.41 14.76 11.80
N GLU A 319 4.10 14.92 11.87
CA GLU A 319 3.38 16.11 11.39
C GLU A 319 3.78 17.37 12.19
N PHE A 320 4.14 17.19 13.45
CA PHE A 320 4.61 18.27 14.33
C PHE A 320 6.14 18.32 14.31
N GLU A 321 6.71 19.45 13.95
CA GLU A 321 8.16 19.59 13.74
C GLU A 321 8.98 19.17 14.96
N ALA A 322 8.51 19.49 16.17
CA ALA A 322 9.19 19.14 17.42
C ALA A 322 9.25 17.61 17.68
N PHE A 323 8.39 16.81 17.03
CA PHE A 323 8.23 15.37 17.22
C PHE A 323 8.45 14.59 15.93
N SER A 324 9.14 15.19 14.96
CA SER A 324 9.42 14.60 13.65
C SER A 324 10.82 14.00 13.53
N LYS A 325 11.71 14.29 14.46
CA LYS A 325 13.15 13.98 14.35
C LYS A 325 13.45 12.49 14.39
N GLY A 326 12.68 11.70 15.13
CA GLY A 326 12.81 10.24 15.15
C GLY A 326 12.50 9.64 13.78
N THR A 327 11.37 10.00 13.19
CA THR A 327 10.97 9.54 11.85
C THR A 327 11.95 10.05 10.79
N GLU A 328 12.43 11.30 10.89
CA GLU A 328 13.46 11.83 9.98
C GLU A 328 14.75 11.01 10.04
N ALA A 329 15.22 10.69 11.23
CA ALA A 329 16.45 9.91 11.40
C ALA A 329 16.35 8.52 10.75
N LEU A 330 15.21 7.84 10.92
CA LEU A 330 14.96 6.55 10.28
C LEU A 330 14.86 6.69 8.76
N ALA A 331 14.14 7.70 8.28
CA ALA A 331 14.01 8.00 6.86
C ALA A 331 15.38 8.23 6.20
N ARG A 332 16.25 9.05 6.82
CA ARG A 332 17.62 9.29 6.36
C ARG A 332 18.49 8.04 6.41
N ALA A 333 18.35 7.22 7.44
CA ALA A 333 19.07 5.95 7.54
C ALA A 333 18.66 4.98 6.42
N ILE A 334 17.36 4.86 6.12
CA ILE A 334 16.86 4.06 5.00
C ILE A 334 17.40 4.60 3.67
N ALA A 335 17.34 5.92 3.46
CA ALA A 335 17.80 6.56 2.24
C ALA A 335 19.30 6.37 1.98
N SER A 336 20.12 6.27 3.02
CA SER A 336 21.58 6.07 2.93
C SER A 336 22.03 4.61 3.02
N SER A 337 21.11 3.70 3.33
CA SER A 337 21.39 2.25 3.46
C SER A 337 21.49 1.59 2.08
N PRO A 338 22.42 0.64 1.87
CA PRO A 338 22.45 -0.21 0.68
C PRO A 338 21.38 -1.30 0.68
N ALA A 339 20.59 -1.43 1.76
CA ALA A 339 19.53 -2.42 1.85
C ALA A 339 18.45 -2.24 0.78
N PHE A 340 17.87 -3.33 0.33
CA PHE A 340 16.60 -3.25 -0.41
C PHE A 340 15.52 -2.75 0.55
N SER A 341 14.92 -1.61 0.23
CA SER A 341 13.90 -0.98 1.08
C SER A 341 12.54 -0.93 0.37
N ILE A 342 11.50 -1.33 1.09
CA ILE A 342 10.11 -1.17 0.65
C ILE A 342 9.35 -0.37 1.69
N ALA A 343 8.67 0.69 1.24
CA ALA A 343 7.84 1.55 2.07
C ALA A 343 6.39 1.51 1.59
N GLY A 344 5.44 1.45 2.51
CA GLY A 344 4.02 1.46 2.17
C GLY A 344 3.13 1.85 3.35
N GLY A 345 1.92 2.27 3.01
CA GLY A 345 0.95 2.87 3.92
C GLY A 345 0.95 4.40 3.83
N GLY A 346 -0.24 5.01 3.98
CA GLY A 346 -0.43 6.44 3.74
C GLY A 346 0.51 7.34 4.55
N ASP A 347 0.62 7.09 5.86
CA ASP A 347 1.48 7.88 6.74
C ASP A 347 2.97 7.68 6.43
N THR A 348 3.35 6.49 5.96
CA THR A 348 4.73 6.22 5.52
C THR A 348 5.06 7.03 4.27
N LEU A 349 4.15 7.06 3.29
CA LEU A 349 4.33 7.84 2.07
C LEU A 349 4.39 9.34 2.38
N ALA A 350 3.56 9.83 3.29
CA ALA A 350 3.63 11.22 3.75
C ALA A 350 4.99 11.56 4.39
N ALA A 351 5.59 10.63 5.16
CA ALA A 351 6.93 10.80 5.70
C ALA A 351 8.01 10.77 4.60
N VAL A 352 7.89 9.85 3.63
CA VAL A 352 8.79 9.79 2.46
C VAL A 352 8.79 11.12 1.71
N ASP A 353 7.63 11.71 1.49
CA ASP A 353 7.48 13.00 0.82
C ASP A 353 8.01 14.15 1.68
N LYS A 354 7.67 14.19 2.97
CA LYS A 354 8.13 15.24 3.89
C LYS A 354 9.65 15.34 3.96
N PHE A 355 10.34 14.21 3.94
CA PHE A 355 11.80 14.15 4.05
C PHE A 355 12.52 14.02 2.71
N ASP A 356 11.78 14.09 1.59
CA ASP A 356 12.29 14.06 0.21
C ASP A 356 13.26 12.90 -0.07
N ILE A 357 12.83 11.69 0.30
CA ILE A 357 13.63 10.46 0.13
C ILE A 357 13.06 9.47 -0.88
N ALA A 358 12.04 9.86 -1.63
CA ALA A 358 11.34 8.95 -2.55
C ALA A 358 12.28 8.26 -3.57
N LYS A 359 13.32 8.96 -4.02
CA LYS A 359 14.28 8.43 -4.99
C LYS A 359 15.30 7.44 -4.40
N GLN A 360 15.46 7.43 -3.09
CA GLN A 360 16.41 6.58 -2.36
C GLN A 360 15.76 5.32 -1.79
N VAL A 361 14.44 5.27 -1.70
CA VAL A 361 13.71 4.05 -1.33
C VAL A 361 13.63 3.13 -2.53
N SER A 362 13.99 1.86 -2.38
CA SER A 362 14.07 0.90 -3.50
C SER A 362 12.69 0.66 -4.13
N TYR A 363 11.65 0.57 -3.34
CA TYR A 363 10.27 0.44 -3.81
C TYR A 363 9.29 1.15 -2.89
N ILE A 364 8.39 1.94 -3.46
CA ILE A 364 7.30 2.62 -2.74
C ILE A 364 5.99 1.99 -3.17
N SER A 365 5.35 1.26 -2.25
CA SER A 365 4.04 0.66 -2.51
C SER A 365 2.94 1.71 -2.44
N THR A 366 2.16 1.79 -3.49
CA THR A 366 0.93 2.59 -3.52
C THR A 366 -0.31 1.76 -3.17
N GLY A 367 -0.11 0.51 -2.78
CA GLY A 367 -1.15 -0.48 -2.57
C GLY A 367 -2.04 -0.27 -1.34
N GLY A 368 -1.66 0.61 -0.41
CA GLY A 368 -2.46 0.93 0.77
C GLY A 368 -2.91 -0.30 1.56
N GLY A 369 -4.21 -0.60 1.54
CA GLY A 369 -4.77 -1.76 2.24
C GLY A 369 -4.26 -3.10 1.72
N ALA A 370 -4.08 -3.26 0.41
CA ALA A 370 -3.55 -4.50 -0.16
C ALA A 370 -2.11 -4.78 0.29
N PHE A 371 -1.27 -3.74 0.40
CA PHE A 371 0.07 -3.85 0.95
C PHE A 371 0.05 -4.36 2.39
N LEU A 372 -0.80 -3.77 3.23
CA LEU A 372 -0.94 -4.19 4.63
C LEU A 372 -1.43 -5.64 4.74
N GLU A 373 -2.47 -6.00 4.02
CA GLU A 373 -3.01 -7.37 4.03
C GLU A 373 -1.98 -8.39 3.53
N PHE A 374 -1.16 -8.03 2.55
CA PHE A 374 -0.06 -8.89 2.12
C PHE A 374 1.00 -9.07 3.23
N LEU A 375 1.38 -7.98 3.91
CA LEU A 375 2.30 -8.06 5.05
C LEU A 375 1.72 -8.87 6.23
N GLU A 376 0.40 -8.88 6.40
CA GLU A 376 -0.33 -9.71 7.37
C GLU A 376 -0.33 -11.21 6.99
N GLY A 377 0.18 -11.56 5.82
CA GLY A 377 0.20 -12.92 5.29
C GLY A 377 -1.12 -13.36 4.68
N LYS A 378 -2.04 -12.45 4.43
CA LYS A 378 -3.33 -12.73 3.79
C LYS A 378 -3.15 -13.00 2.30
N THR A 379 -3.93 -13.93 1.81
CA THR A 379 -4.03 -14.18 0.37
C THR A 379 -4.89 -13.10 -0.28
N LEU A 380 -4.35 -12.36 -1.23
CA LEU A 380 -5.11 -11.36 -1.98
C LEU A 380 -5.95 -12.06 -3.05
N PRO A 381 -7.29 -11.90 -3.07
CA PRO A 381 -8.18 -12.63 -3.98
C PRO A 381 -7.79 -12.55 -5.46
N ALA A 382 -7.50 -11.35 -5.96
CA ALA A 382 -7.11 -11.17 -7.36
C ALA A 382 -5.78 -11.87 -7.70
N VAL A 383 -4.82 -11.83 -6.77
CA VAL A 383 -3.51 -12.49 -6.94
C VAL A 383 -3.68 -14.01 -6.95
N ALA A 384 -4.47 -14.55 -6.04
CA ALA A 384 -4.77 -15.99 -5.98
C ALA A 384 -5.47 -16.48 -7.25
N ALA A 385 -6.44 -15.70 -7.77
CA ALA A 385 -7.14 -16.03 -9.01
C ALA A 385 -6.19 -16.03 -10.22
N LEU A 386 -5.28 -15.05 -10.31
CA LEU A 386 -4.27 -15.00 -11.37
C LEU A 386 -3.29 -16.19 -11.28
N ASP A 387 -2.82 -16.53 -10.08
CA ASP A 387 -1.90 -17.65 -9.87
C ASP A 387 -2.53 -18.99 -10.25
N ALA A 388 -3.81 -19.19 -9.89
CA ALA A 388 -4.57 -20.37 -10.27
C ALA A 388 -4.81 -20.49 -11.80
N ARG A 389 -4.80 -19.37 -12.50
CA ARG A 389 -4.98 -19.32 -13.98
C ARG A 389 -3.68 -19.48 -14.75
N GLY A 390 -2.54 -19.27 -14.11
CA GLY A 390 -1.21 -19.44 -14.69
C GLY A 390 -0.58 -20.82 -14.48
N ALA A 391 -1.24 -21.68 -13.69
CA ALA A 391 -0.76 -23.02 -13.34
C ALA A 391 -1.02 -24.07 -14.43
#